data_b348e36855749caada3e7e7cb5a78a3d
#
_entry.id   b348e36855749caada3e7e7cb5a78a3d
#
_cell.length_a   1.000
_cell.length_b   1.000
_cell.length_c   1.000
_cell.angle_alpha   90.00
_cell.angle_beta   90.00
_cell.angle_gamma   90.00
#
_symmetry.space_group_name_H-M   'P 1'
#
loop_
_entity.id
_entity.type
_entity.pdbx_description
1 polymer ?
#
loop_
_entity_poly.entity_id
_entity_poly.type
_entity_poly.pdbx_seq_one_letter_code
_entity_poly.pdbx_strand_id
1 'polypeptide(L)'
;MKSCYLLVCLCLPLFASTQDLRRQLQTQFIESADGSVIEIPEGRFQLNMALWMDGKKGITIKGKGMDKTILSFKDQLAGAEGIKITNSSDITLQDFTVQDSKGDLIKAQLVEGLVLRNIKAEWTGKPSRDNGSYALYPVQCTNVLIDSCVAIGASDAGIYVGQSQNVIVKNSKAWHNVAGIEIENTLYADVFNNEATENTGGILVFDLPNLVQKKGGHVRVFSNHVHHNNLPNFAPKGNIVGKVPLGTGLMILATNNVEIFDNRIINNRTAGTAIISYYITEIPIKDNSYYPFPDHIYIHDNVYEREKERTTMKGRMGKMLRLKVRFGKNVPHIIYDGIIDDKLAKQSICIRNNKEQSVANIKAADNFKNISRDITPFACDGVVQEQVKFATAVPVEN
;
A
#
# COMPACT_ATOMS: atom_id res chain seq x y z
N MET A 1 64.58 -33.51 -27.02
CA MET A 1 63.76 -32.89 -25.97
C MET A 1 62.77 -31.94 -26.61
N LYS A 2 61.50 -32.32 -26.77
CA LYS A 2 60.45 -31.49 -27.35
C LYS A 2 59.66 -30.90 -26.17
N SER A 3 59.79 -29.55 -25.97
CA SER A 3 59.00 -28.82 -24.98
C SER A 3 57.58 -28.60 -25.50
N CYS A 4 56.62 -29.13 -24.81
CA CYS A 4 55.18 -28.93 -25.07
C CYS A 4 54.70 -27.71 -24.21
N TYR A 5 54.40 -26.58 -24.85
CA TYR A 5 53.80 -25.44 -24.18
C TYR A 5 52.26 -25.69 -24.09
N LEU A 6 51.80 -25.85 -22.86
CA LEU A 6 50.35 -25.95 -22.54
C LEU A 6 49.79 -24.49 -22.52
N LEU A 7 48.98 -24.17 -23.52
CA LEU A 7 48.28 -22.88 -23.60
C LEU A 7 47.04 -23.00 -22.68
N VAL A 8 47.14 -22.41 -21.46
CA VAL A 8 45.98 -22.26 -20.56
C VAL A 8 45.14 -21.09 -21.04
N CYS A 9 44.04 -21.35 -21.72
CA CYS A 9 43.05 -20.36 -22.04
C CYS A 9 42.31 -19.98 -20.72
N LEU A 10 42.69 -18.88 -20.10
CA LEU A 10 41.89 -18.23 -19.02
C LEU A 10 40.61 -17.66 -19.67
N CYS A 11 39.51 -18.36 -19.59
CA CYS A 11 38.19 -17.78 -19.80
C CYS A 11 37.89 -16.83 -18.61
N LEU A 12 38.26 -15.56 -18.72
CA LEU A 12 37.77 -14.52 -17.83
C LEU A 12 36.26 -14.34 -18.10
N PRO A 13 35.38 -14.44 -17.08
CA PRO A 13 33.99 -14.09 -17.28
C PRO A 13 33.94 -12.60 -17.64
N LEU A 14 33.41 -12.29 -18.82
CA LEU A 14 33.05 -10.92 -19.21
C LEU A 14 31.94 -10.46 -18.26
N PHE A 15 32.28 -9.74 -17.20
CA PHE A 15 31.30 -8.96 -16.45
C PHE A 15 30.83 -7.83 -17.37
N ALA A 16 29.63 -7.97 -17.93
CA ALA A 16 28.99 -6.87 -18.63
C ALA A 16 28.97 -5.64 -17.71
N SER A 17 29.40 -4.49 -18.24
CA SER A 17 29.36 -3.25 -17.45
C SER A 17 27.90 -2.96 -17.07
N THR A 18 27.67 -2.28 -15.95
CA THR A 18 26.30 -1.95 -15.50
C THR A 18 25.53 -1.08 -16.50
N GLN A 19 26.24 -0.27 -17.30
CA GLN A 19 25.66 0.50 -18.40
C GLN A 19 25.23 -0.39 -19.57
N ASP A 20 25.96 -1.47 -19.82
CA ASP A 20 25.61 -2.43 -20.86
C ASP A 20 24.34 -3.20 -20.49
N LEU A 21 24.19 -3.62 -19.23
CA LEU A 21 22.96 -4.28 -18.75
C LEU A 21 21.74 -3.35 -18.87
N ARG A 22 21.86 -2.06 -18.44
CA ARG A 22 20.75 -1.10 -18.58
C ARG A 22 20.30 -0.97 -20.04
N ARG A 23 21.26 -0.80 -20.95
CA ARG A 23 20.96 -0.69 -22.38
C ARG A 23 20.32 -1.97 -22.90
N GLN A 24 20.84 -3.13 -22.54
CA GLN A 24 20.31 -4.43 -22.90
C GLN A 24 18.86 -4.61 -22.41
N LEU A 25 18.60 -4.34 -21.13
CA LEU A 25 17.24 -4.44 -20.56
C LEU A 25 16.28 -3.47 -21.24
N GLN A 26 16.68 -2.21 -21.48
CA GLN A 26 15.84 -1.24 -22.17
C GLN A 26 15.54 -1.67 -23.62
N THR A 27 16.51 -2.21 -24.33
CA THR A 27 16.30 -2.78 -25.68
C THR A 27 15.31 -3.96 -25.63
N GLN A 28 15.48 -4.87 -24.67
CA GLN A 28 14.54 -5.99 -24.49
C GLN A 28 13.12 -5.49 -24.13
N PHE A 29 12.98 -4.49 -23.29
CA PHE A 29 11.66 -3.90 -22.94
C PHE A 29 10.95 -3.30 -24.16
N ILE A 30 11.71 -2.81 -25.14
CA ILE A 30 11.17 -2.23 -26.37
C ILE A 30 10.93 -3.31 -27.45
N GLU A 31 11.88 -4.21 -27.65
CA GLU A 31 11.93 -5.09 -28.83
C GLU A 31 11.39 -6.49 -28.60
N SER A 32 11.27 -6.97 -27.34
CA SER A 32 10.77 -8.31 -27.07
C SER A 32 9.38 -8.53 -27.66
N ALA A 33 9.20 -9.68 -28.30
CA ALA A 33 7.92 -10.13 -28.78
C ALA A 33 6.97 -10.44 -27.59
N ASP A 34 5.68 -10.38 -27.86
CA ASP A 34 4.67 -10.78 -26.87
C ASP A 34 4.90 -12.22 -26.37
N GLY A 35 4.65 -12.44 -25.09
CA GLY A 35 4.90 -13.73 -24.43
C GLY A 35 6.36 -13.99 -24.03
N SER A 36 7.27 -13.05 -24.24
CA SER A 36 8.69 -13.23 -23.92
C SER A 36 8.98 -13.22 -22.42
N VAL A 37 10.05 -13.96 -22.05
CA VAL A 37 10.65 -13.89 -20.72
C VAL A 37 11.95 -13.11 -20.79
N ILE A 38 12.04 -12.01 -20.05
CA ILE A 38 13.25 -11.19 -19.92
C ILE A 38 13.92 -11.56 -18.60
N GLU A 39 15.04 -12.26 -18.69
CA GLU A 39 15.81 -12.67 -17.53
C GLU A 39 16.85 -11.61 -17.14
N ILE A 40 16.83 -11.25 -15.85
CA ILE A 40 17.84 -10.39 -15.23
C ILE A 40 18.85 -11.29 -14.50
N PRO A 41 20.14 -11.20 -14.80
CA PRO A 41 21.13 -12.05 -14.15
C PRO A 41 21.26 -11.79 -12.65
N GLU A 42 21.88 -12.71 -11.95
CA GLU A 42 22.29 -12.50 -10.56
C GLU A 42 23.37 -11.42 -10.49
N GLY A 43 23.24 -10.52 -9.53
CA GLY A 43 24.18 -9.43 -9.29
C GLY A 43 23.51 -8.15 -8.76
N ARG A 44 24.34 -7.18 -8.42
CA ARG A 44 23.93 -5.82 -8.05
C ARG A 44 24.33 -4.86 -9.15
N PHE A 45 23.34 -4.20 -9.76
CA PHE A 45 23.54 -3.35 -10.92
C PHE A 45 23.12 -1.91 -10.61
N GLN A 46 24.03 -0.95 -10.83
CA GLN A 46 23.76 0.48 -10.70
C GLN A 46 23.21 1.00 -12.02
N LEU A 47 21.93 1.38 -12.05
CA LEU A 47 21.24 1.89 -13.23
C LEU A 47 21.08 3.41 -13.09
N ASN A 48 21.60 4.16 -14.07
CA ASN A 48 21.56 5.63 -14.04
C ASN A 48 20.34 6.26 -14.72
N MET A 49 19.44 5.45 -15.27
CA MET A 49 18.22 5.91 -15.92
C MET A 49 17.09 4.91 -15.66
N ALA A 50 15.85 5.39 -15.68
CA ALA A 50 14.65 4.55 -15.62
C ALA A 50 14.63 3.47 -16.71
N LEU A 51 13.99 2.34 -16.40
CA LEU A 51 13.58 1.33 -17.38
C LEU A 51 12.10 1.53 -17.69
N TRP A 52 11.77 1.55 -18.97
CA TRP A 52 10.41 1.82 -19.42
C TRP A 52 9.92 0.80 -20.47
N MET A 53 8.71 0.28 -20.25
CA MET A 53 8.00 -0.62 -21.13
C MET A 53 6.62 -0.05 -21.45
N ASP A 54 6.20 -0.07 -22.70
CA ASP A 54 4.90 0.43 -23.13
C ASP A 54 4.28 -0.48 -24.18
N GLY A 55 2.95 -0.73 -24.10
CA GLY A 55 2.18 -1.43 -25.12
C GLY A 55 2.54 -2.90 -25.32
N LYS A 56 3.04 -3.60 -24.30
CA LYS A 56 3.47 -5.00 -24.38
C LYS A 56 2.43 -5.97 -23.82
N LYS A 57 2.49 -7.22 -24.27
CA LYS A 57 1.58 -8.28 -23.83
C LYS A 57 2.32 -9.55 -23.43
N GLY A 58 1.92 -10.14 -22.30
CA GLY A 58 2.43 -11.44 -21.84
C GLY A 58 3.90 -11.45 -21.42
N ILE A 59 4.49 -10.31 -21.09
CA ILE A 59 5.91 -10.23 -20.75
C ILE A 59 6.15 -10.63 -19.29
N THR A 60 7.11 -11.54 -19.09
CA THR A 60 7.62 -11.87 -17.76
C THR A 60 9.03 -11.29 -17.60
N ILE A 61 9.22 -10.43 -16.59
CA ILE A 61 10.53 -9.90 -16.16
C ILE A 61 10.93 -10.66 -14.91
N LYS A 62 12.01 -11.43 -14.97
CA LYS A 62 12.39 -12.36 -13.91
C LYS A 62 13.85 -12.20 -13.49
N GLY A 63 14.09 -12.02 -12.20
CA GLY A 63 15.40 -12.11 -11.57
C GLY A 63 15.74 -13.54 -11.11
N LYS A 64 16.74 -13.63 -10.27
CA LYS A 64 17.20 -14.90 -9.66
C LYS A 64 16.87 -14.99 -8.16
N GLY A 65 16.08 -14.04 -7.65
CA GLY A 65 15.65 -13.90 -6.26
C GLY A 65 15.85 -12.48 -5.73
N MET A 66 15.05 -12.07 -4.73
CA MET A 66 15.13 -10.73 -4.12
C MET A 66 16.54 -10.37 -3.63
N ASP A 67 17.26 -11.33 -3.06
CA ASP A 67 18.59 -11.09 -2.50
C ASP A 67 19.72 -11.31 -3.51
N LYS A 68 19.40 -11.80 -4.70
CA LYS A 68 20.38 -12.17 -5.73
C LYS A 68 20.42 -11.22 -6.90
N THR A 69 19.26 -10.69 -7.33
CA THR A 69 19.16 -9.74 -8.44
C THR A 69 18.72 -8.39 -7.89
N ILE A 70 19.59 -7.40 -7.93
CA ILE A 70 19.36 -6.08 -7.35
C ILE A 70 19.60 -4.98 -8.39
N LEU A 71 18.55 -4.24 -8.73
CA LEU A 71 18.60 -3.06 -9.60
C LEU A 71 18.57 -1.79 -8.74
N SER A 72 19.69 -1.12 -8.60
CA SER A 72 19.81 0.12 -7.85
C SER A 72 19.77 1.32 -8.79
N PHE A 73 18.86 2.25 -8.51
CA PHE A 73 18.72 3.52 -9.22
C PHE A 73 19.32 4.69 -8.42
N LYS A 74 20.18 4.38 -7.47
CA LYS A 74 20.88 5.39 -6.70
C LYS A 74 21.68 6.31 -7.64
N ASP A 75 21.57 7.62 -7.44
CA ASP A 75 22.19 8.64 -8.29
C ASP A 75 21.68 8.64 -9.75
N GLN A 76 20.42 8.24 -9.94
CA GLN A 76 19.75 8.26 -11.24
C GLN A 76 19.83 9.64 -11.91
N LEU A 77 20.23 9.69 -13.18
CA LEU A 77 20.39 10.92 -13.94
C LEU A 77 19.12 11.35 -14.67
N ALA A 78 18.34 10.39 -15.19
CA ALA A 78 17.14 10.67 -15.96
C ALA A 78 16.00 9.69 -15.64
N GLY A 79 14.76 10.17 -15.80
CA GLY A 79 13.54 9.49 -15.33
C GLY A 79 13.29 9.74 -13.84
N ALA A 80 12.08 9.50 -13.39
CA ALA A 80 11.72 9.60 -11.98
C ALA A 80 11.60 8.20 -11.37
N GLU A 81 10.96 7.29 -12.07
CA GLU A 81 10.72 5.92 -11.65
C GLU A 81 11.98 5.03 -11.82
N GLY A 82 12.03 3.93 -11.09
CA GLY A 82 12.99 2.86 -11.36
C GLY A 82 12.56 2.05 -12.58
N ILE A 83 11.41 1.37 -12.47
CA ILE A 83 10.77 0.65 -13.58
C ILE A 83 9.38 1.24 -13.80
N LYS A 84 9.05 1.56 -15.05
CA LYS A 84 7.74 2.04 -15.47
C LYS A 84 7.15 1.15 -16.56
N ILE A 85 5.91 0.72 -16.37
CA ILE A 85 5.16 -0.10 -17.32
C ILE A 85 3.84 0.59 -17.61
N THR A 86 3.52 0.78 -18.90
CA THR A 86 2.31 1.48 -19.31
C THR A 86 1.58 0.75 -20.42
N ASN A 87 0.23 0.91 -20.50
CA ASN A 87 -0.62 0.47 -21.62
C ASN A 87 -0.39 -0.99 -22.03
N SER A 88 -0.21 -1.88 -21.08
CA SER A 88 0.23 -3.27 -21.31
C SER A 88 -0.78 -4.28 -20.78
N SER A 89 -0.62 -5.56 -21.14
CA SER A 89 -1.45 -6.64 -20.61
C SER A 89 -0.65 -7.88 -20.25
N ASP A 90 -1.12 -8.64 -19.26
CA ASP A 90 -0.52 -9.89 -18.81
C ASP A 90 0.98 -9.76 -18.48
N ILE A 91 1.31 -8.81 -17.61
CA ILE A 91 2.69 -8.50 -17.21
C ILE A 91 3.03 -9.11 -15.85
N THR A 92 4.14 -9.83 -15.80
CA THR A 92 4.68 -10.41 -14.56
C THR A 92 6.07 -9.86 -14.26
N LEU A 93 6.26 -9.33 -13.05
CA LEU A 93 7.56 -8.99 -12.50
C LEU A 93 7.81 -9.90 -11.30
N GLN A 94 8.94 -10.60 -11.27
CA GLN A 94 9.22 -11.51 -10.18
C GLN A 94 10.71 -11.73 -9.87
N ASP A 95 10.98 -12.04 -8.60
CA ASP A 95 12.27 -12.54 -8.11
C ASP A 95 13.44 -11.55 -8.25
N PHE A 96 13.24 -10.26 -7.92
CA PHE A 96 14.32 -9.27 -7.89
C PHE A 96 14.02 -8.09 -6.95
N THR A 97 15.04 -7.28 -6.71
CA THR A 97 14.97 -6.06 -5.90
C THR A 97 15.15 -4.80 -6.76
N VAL A 98 14.35 -3.77 -6.48
CA VAL A 98 14.51 -2.41 -7.02
C VAL A 98 14.81 -1.45 -5.87
N GLN A 99 15.85 -0.62 -6.01
CA GLN A 99 16.31 0.28 -4.95
C GLN A 99 16.51 1.72 -5.41
N ASP A 100 16.24 2.66 -4.50
CA ASP A 100 16.76 4.03 -4.49
C ASP A 100 16.47 4.87 -5.76
N SER A 101 15.31 4.72 -6.40
CA SER A 101 14.91 5.66 -7.47
C SER A 101 14.57 7.04 -6.93
N LYS A 102 14.63 8.07 -7.79
CA LYS A 102 14.25 9.44 -7.43
C LYS A 102 12.76 9.61 -7.14
N GLY A 103 11.93 8.92 -7.91
CA GLY A 103 10.48 8.84 -7.72
C GLY A 103 10.06 7.42 -7.36
N ASP A 104 8.96 6.94 -7.90
CA ASP A 104 8.43 5.61 -7.57
C ASP A 104 9.37 4.48 -7.99
N LEU A 105 9.46 3.40 -7.20
CA LEU A 105 10.38 2.31 -7.53
C LEU A 105 9.85 1.47 -8.69
N ILE A 106 8.61 0.98 -8.61
CA ILE A 106 7.95 0.23 -9.69
C ILE A 106 6.56 0.83 -9.90
N LYS A 107 6.35 1.45 -11.06
CA LYS A 107 5.07 2.01 -11.48
C LYS A 107 4.48 1.20 -12.61
N ALA A 108 3.25 0.73 -12.45
CA ALA A 108 2.44 0.14 -13.52
C ALA A 108 1.17 0.96 -13.70
N GLN A 109 0.92 1.46 -14.90
CA GLN A 109 -0.24 2.29 -15.21
C GLN A 109 -0.96 1.78 -16.45
N LEU A 110 -2.29 1.65 -16.36
CA LEU A 110 -3.13 1.13 -17.45
C LEU A 110 -2.67 -0.27 -17.89
N VAL A 111 -2.50 -1.18 -16.91
CA VAL A 111 -2.12 -2.57 -17.16
C VAL A 111 -3.29 -3.48 -16.81
N GLU A 112 -3.66 -4.37 -17.72
CA GLU A 112 -4.63 -5.43 -17.51
C GLU A 112 -3.90 -6.75 -17.23
N GLY A 113 -4.13 -7.37 -16.08
CA GLY A 113 -3.39 -8.59 -15.68
C GLY A 113 -1.95 -8.29 -15.24
N LEU A 114 -1.80 -7.72 -14.05
CA LEU A 114 -0.49 -7.41 -13.47
C LEU A 114 -0.16 -8.37 -12.32
N VAL A 115 1.00 -9.00 -12.38
CA VAL A 115 1.55 -9.81 -11.29
C VAL A 115 2.86 -9.22 -10.80
N LEU A 116 2.92 -8.86 -9.52
CA LEU A 116 4.16 -8.55 -8.79
C LEU A 116 4.35 -9.67 -7.77
N ARG A 117 5.36 -10.51 -7.95
CA ARG A 117 5.60 -11.65 -7.07
C ARG A 117 7.05 -11.69 -6.61
N ASN A 118 7.25 -11.88 -5.31
CA ASN A 118 8.60 -11.98 -4.73
C ASN A 118 9.51 -10.82 -5.16
N ILE A 119 8.95 -9.59 -5.11
CA ILE A 119 9.65 -8.34 -5.42
C ILE A 119 9.96 -7.60 -4.12
N LYS A 120 11.18 -7.13 -3.98
CA LYS A 120 11.56 -6.18 -2.96
C LYS A 120 11.75 -4.79 -3.57
N ALA A 121 11.03 -3.81 -3.05
CA ALA A 121 11.13 -2.42 -3.46
C ALA A 121 11.48 -1.56 -2.25
N GLU A 122 12.67 -0.93 -2.26
CA GLU A 122 13.16 -0.25 -1.06
C GLU A 122 14.01 0.99 -1.34
N TRP A 123 13.91 1.98 -0.47
CA TRP A 123 14.93 3.00 -0.28
C TRP A 123 15.86 2.57 0.86
N THR A 124 17.15 2.43 0.57
CA THR A 124 18.14 1.82 1.48
C THR A 124 18.55 2.74 2.64
N GLY A 125 18.18 4.02 2.59
CA GLY A 125 18.44 5.00 3.63
C GLY A 125 17.42 4.98 4.77
N LYS A 126 17.49 5.99 5.64
CA LYS A 126 16.45 6.23 6.65
C LYS A 126 15.17 6.72 5.96
N PRO A 127 13.99 6.46 6.56
CA PRO A 127 12.75 7.05 6.09
C PRO A 127 12.87 8.57 5.92
N SER A 128 12.60 9.06 4.73
CA SER A 128 12.76 10.47 4.37
C SER A 128 11.66 10.95 3.44
N ARG A 129 11.27 12.21 3.59
CA ARG A 129 10.37 12.88 2.63
C ARG A 129 10.95 13.03 1.22
N ASP A 130 12.26 12.87 1.10
CA ASP A 130 12.98 12.98 -0.16
C ASP A 130 13.01 11.66 -0.94
N ASN A 131 12.54 10.57 -0.33
CA ASN A 131 12.29 9.32 -1.03
C ASN A 131 11.09 9.49 -1.98
N GLY A 132 11.01 8.66 -3.01
CA GLY A 132 9.83 8.64 -3.87
C GLY A 132 8.55 8.26 -3.12
N SER A 133 7.42 8.52 -3.75
CA SER A 133 6.11 8.36 -3.10
C SER A 133 5.76 6.90 -2.88
N TYR A 134 5.93 6.05 -3.89
CA TYR A 134 5.41 4.68 -3.87
C TYR A 134 6.50 3.67 -4.21
N ALA A 135 6.59 2.59 -3.41
CA ALA A 135 7.54 1.51 -3.72
C ALA A 135 6.95 0.56 -4.77
N LEU A 136 5.72 0.08 -4.59
CA LEU A 136 4.95 -0.65 -5.60
C LEU A 136 3.71 0.18 -5.93
N TYR A 137 3.56 0.58 -7.20
CA TYR A 137 2.57 1.54 -7.64
C TYR A 137 1.75 1.09 -8.86
N PRO A 138 0.86 0.11 -8.74
CA PRO A 138 -0.22 -0.09 -9.70
C PRO A 138 -1.26 1.03 -9.62
N VAL A 139 -1.55 1.66 -10.76
CA VAL A 139 -2.59 2.69 -10.88
C VAL A 139 -3.38 2.51 -12.17
N GLN A 140 -4.71 2.61 -12.08
CA GLN A 140 -5.61 2.39 -13.22
C GLN A 140 -5.40 1.01 -13.88
N CYS A 141 -5.12 0.01 -13.06
CA CYS A 141 -4.88 -1.38 -13.49
C CYS A 141 -6.10 -2.26 -13.20
N THR A 142 -6.21 -3.35 -13.91
CA THR A 142 -7.26 -4.36 -13.71
C THR A 142 -6.64 -5.74 -13.53
N ASN A 143 -7.20 -6.58 -12.64
CA ASN A 143 -6.68 -7.90 -12.30
C ASN A 143 -5.22 -7.85 -11.80
N VAL A 144 -5.03 -7.23 -10.63
CA VAL A 144 -3.70 -7.00 -10.01
C VAL A 144 -3.45 -8.02 -8.91
N LEU A 145 -2.36 -8.75 -9.00
CA LEU A 145 -1.85 -9.61 -7.93
C LEU A 145 -0.50 -9.08 -7.41
N ILE A 146 -0.45 -8.74 -6.12
CA ILE A 146 0.79 -8.46 -5.39
C ILE A 146 0.95 -9.57 -4.36
N ASP A 147 1.96 -10.42 -4.52
CA ASP A 147 2.16 -11.61 -3.71
C ASP A 147 3.60 -11.72 -3.23
N SER A 148 3.79 -11.97 -1.93
CA SER A 148 5.11 -12.19 -1.33
C SER A 148 6.11 -11.05 -1.58
N CYS A 149 5.61 -9.79 -1.63
CA CYS A 149 6.42 -8.61 -1.90
C CYS A 149 6.85 -7.90 -0.61
N VAL A 150 7.92 -7.11 -0.74
CA VAL A 150 8.48 -6.31 0.35
C VAL A 150 8.58 -4.86 -0.08
N ALA A 151 8.05 -3.92 0.73
CA ALA A 151 8.04 -2.48 0.42
C ALA A 151 8.57 -1.64 1.59
N ILE A 152 9.61 -0.84 1.37
CA ILE A 152 10.34 -0.15 2.44
C ILE A 152 10.67 1.30 2.07
N GLY A 153 10.37 2.24 2.97
CA GLY A 153 10.93 3.58 2.96
C GLY A 153 10.19 4.60 2.10
N ALA A 154 9.00 4.28 1.59
CA ALA A 154 8.20 5.18 0.76
C ALA A 154 7.72 6.42 1.54
N SER A 155 7.79 7.61 0.92
CA SER A 155 7.35 8.85 1.53
C SER A 155 5.83 9.06 1.49
N ASP A 156 5.11 8.15 0.84
CA ASP A 156 3.65 8.07 0.79
C ASP A 156 3.22 6.65 1.14
N ALA A 157 3.21 5.67 0.22
CA ALA A 157 2.82 4.30 0.54
C ALA A 157 3.83 3.25 0.04
N GLY A 158 4.12 2.23 0.86
CA GLY A 158 4.95 1.11 0.46
C GLY A 158 4.32 0.32 -0.67
N ILE A 159 3.12 -0.20 -0.44
CA ILE A 159 2.29 -0.84 -1.47
C ILE A 159 1.08 0.05 -1.69
N TYR A 160 1.02 0.70 -2.84
CA TYR A 160 -0.13 1.50 -3.25
C TYR A 160 -0.83 0.84 -4.43
N VAL A 161 -2.13 0.69 -4.35
CA VAL A 161 -2.97 0.31 -5.49
C VAL A 161 -4.10 1.32 -5.59
N GLY A 162 -4.08 2.12 -6.65
CA GLY A 162 -5.05 3.20 -6.83
C GLY A 162 -5.85 3.11 -8.12
N GLN A 163 -7.11 3.54 -8.05
CA GLN A 163 -7.99 3.67 -9.22
C GLN A 163 -8.05 2.40 -10.07
N SER A 164 -7.96 1.25 -9.40
CA SER A 164 -7.80 -0.07 -10.02
C SER A 164 -9.02 -0.95 -9.74
N GLN A 165 -9.07 -2.13 -10.34
CA GLN A 165 -10.17 -3.07 -10.18
C GLN A 165 -9.68 -4.52 -10.11
N ASN A 166 -10.35 -5.34 -9.29
CA ASN A 166 -10.02 -6.74 -9.05
C ASN A 166 -8.58 -6.92 -8.56
N VAL A 167 -8.34 -6.62 -7.29
CA VAL A 167 -7.01 -6.52 -6.70
C VAL A 167 -6.83 -7.54 -5.59
N ILE A 168 -5.71 -8.23 -5.59
CA ILE A 168 -5.28 -9.07 -4.47
C ILE A 168 -3.90 -8.62 -4.01
N VAL A 169 -3.78 -8.25 -2.72
CA VAL A 169 -2.50 -7.99 -2.04
C VAL A 169 -2.37 -9.00 -0.92
N LYS A 170 -1.41 -9.91 -1.03
CA LYS A 170 -1.24 -10.99 -0.06
C LYS A 170 0.21 -11.31 0.28
N ASN A 171 0.42 -11.96 1.44
CA ASN A 171 1.71 -12.51 1.88
C ASN A 171 2.87 -11.49 1.86
N SER A 172 2.54 -10.20 1.85
CA SER A 172 3.50 -9.13 1.62
C SER A 172 3.84 -8.40 2.93
N LYS A 173 4.98 -7.70 2.94
CA LYS A 173 5.44 -6.98 4.11
C LYS A 173 5.80 -5.54 3.77
N ALA A 174 5.31 -4.59 4.58
CA ALA A 174 5.56 -3.16 4.41
C ALA A 174 5.98 -2.51 5.73
N TRP A 175 7.16 -1.84 5.74
CA TRP A 175 7.64 -1.13 6.92
C TRP A 175 8.47 0.10 6.58
N HIS A 176 8.57 1.02 7.55
CA HIS A 176 9.27 2.30 7.42
C HIS A 176 8.69 3.22 6.35
N ASN A 177 7.42 3.04 5.97
CA ASN A 177 6.69 3.91 5.05
C ASN A 177 5.79 4.91 5.81
N VAL A 178 5.20 5.87 5.13
CA VAL A 178 4.11 6.64 5.72
C VAL A 178 2.86 5.75 5.79
N ALA A 179 2.36 5.24 4.69
CA ALA A 179 1.38 4.17 4.69
C ALA A 179 2.07 2.83 4.36
N GLY A 180 1.79 1.76 5.11
CA GLY A 180 2.32 0.44 4.76
C GLY A 180 1.71 -0.07 3.47
N ILE A 181 0.37 -0.22 3.46
CA ILE A 181 -0.43 -0.63 2.30
C ILE A 181 -1.56 0.39 2.14
N GLU A 182 -1.80 0.87 0.93
CA GLU A 182 -2.87 1.79 0.61
C GLU A 182 -3.68 1.32 -0.60
N ILE A 183 -4.99 1.23 -0.40
CA ILE A 183 -5.98 0.92 -1.45
C ILE A 183 -6.81 2.18 -1.64
N GLU A 184 -6.65 2.86 -2.79
CA GLU A 184 -7.27 4.16 -3.03
C GLU A 184 -8.18 4.13 -4.26
N ASN A 185 -9.43 4.58 -4.13
CA ASN A 185 -10.43 4.61 -5.21
C ASN A 185 -10.47 3.31 -6.04
N THR A 186 -10.26 2.17 -5.40
CA THR A 186 -10.14 0.86 -6.04
C THR A 186 -11.41 0.06 -5.78
N LEU A 187 -11.87 -0.69 -6.77
CA LEU A 187 -13.04 -1.55 -6.69
C LEU A 187 -12.63 -3.02 -6.60
N TYR A 188 -13.25 -3.74 -5.65
CA TYR A 188 -13.03 -5.17 -5.43
C TYR A 188 -11.56 -5.49 -5.10
N ALA A 189 -11.19 -5.30 -3.84
CA ALA A 189 -9.84 -5.59 -3.36
C ALA A 189 -9.85 -6.54 -2.16
N ASP A 190 -9.02 -7.59 -2.21
CA ASP A 190 -8.70 -8.47 -1.09
C ASP A 190 -7.28 -8.21 -0.60
N VAL A 191 -7.14 -7.79 0.66
CA VAL A 191 -5.85 -7.48 1.31
C VAL A 191 -5.70 -8.42 2.50
N PHE A 192 -4.86 -9.46 2.39
CA PHE A 192 -4.81 -10.49 3.41
C PHE A 192 -3.43 -11.15 3.59
N ASN A 193 -3.22 -11.74 4.77
CA ASN A 193 -1.95 -12.39 5.15
C ASN A 193 -0.73 -11.47 5.01
N ASN A 194 -0.91 -10.15 5.15
CA ASN A 194 0.20 -9.20 5.07
C ASN A 194 0.67 -8.80 6.46
N GLU A 195 1.92 -8.33 6.54
CA GLU A 195 2.46 -7.67 7.71
C GLU A 195 2.71 -6.18 7.42
N ALA A 196 2.00 -5.29 8.12
CA ALA A 196 2.22 -3.85 8.08
C ALA A 196 2.72 -3.37 9.44
N THR A 197 4.00 -3.02 9.53
CA THR A 197 4.64 -2.70 10.80
C THR A 197 5.59 -1.51 10.68
N GLU A 198 5.81 -0.78 11.77
CA GLU A 198 6.77 0.33 11.84
C GLU A 198 6.56 1.41 10.74
N ASN A 199 5.32 1.58 10.26
CA ASN A 199 4.90 2.69 9.42
C ASN A 199 4.27 3.81 10.26
N THR A 200 3.87 4.92 9.65
CA THR A 200 3.02 5.91 10.32
C THR A 200 1.59 5.39 10.43
N GLY A 201 1.05 4.83 9.35
CA GLY A 201 -0.21 4.08 9.27
C GLY A 201 0.01 2.71 8.63
N GLY A 202 -0.71 1.68 9.09
CA GLY A 202 -0.50 0.31 8.63
C GLY A 202 -1.18 0.04 7.28
N ILE A 203 -2.52 -0.13 7.28
CA ILE A 203 -3.31 -0.37 6.06
C ILE A 203 -4.36 0.73 5.94
N LEU A 204 -4.37 1.42 4.80
CA LEU A 204 -5.27 2.53 4.51
C LEU A 204 -6.22 2.16 3.36
N VAL A 205 -7.50 2.47 3.51
CA VAL A 205 -8.52 2.26 2.48
C VAL A 205 -9.21 3.60 2.25
N PHE A 206 -8.86 4.26 1.16
CA PHE A 206 -9.23 5.64 0.88
C PHE A 206 -10.12 5.77 -0.36
N ASP A 207 -11.08 6.67 -0.29
CA ASP A 207 -11.75 7.22 -1.46
C ASP A 207 -11.56 8.73 -1.48
N LEU A 208 -10.97 9.24 -2.55
CA LEU A 208 -10.57 10.64 -2.70
C LEU A 208 -11.29 11.31 -3.87
N PRO A 209 -11.57 12.62 -3.77
CA PRO A 209 -12.18 13.38 -4.86
C PRO A 209 -11.21 13.64 -6.02
N ASN A 210 -11.77 14.05 -7.16
CA ASN A 210 -11.05 14.52 -8.36
C ASN A 210 -10.16 13.45 -9.03
N LEU A 211 -10.41 12.17 -8.78
CA LEU A 211 -9.74 11.07 -9.47
C LEU A 211 -10.61 10.53 -10.62
N VAL A 212 -9.97 9.81 -11.56
CA VAL A 212 -10.67 9.23 -12.72
C VAL A 212 -11.63 8.13 -12.26
N GLN A 213 -11.12 7.17 -11.51
CA GLN A 213 -11.95 6.16 -10.85
C GLN A 213 -12.59 6.77 -9.61
N LYS A 214 -13.92 6.83 -9.60
CA LYS A 214 -14.70 7.32 -8.48
C LYS A 214 -15.33 6.16 -7.71
N LYS A 215 -15.66 6.42 -6.43
CA LYS A 215 -16.40 5.50 -5.58
C LYS A 215 -15.70 4.14 -5.45
N GLY A 216 -14.49 4.14 -4.94
CA GLY A 216 -13.81 2.94 -4.49
C GLY A 216 -14.65 2.17 -3.46
N GLY A 217 -14.47 0.86 -3.38
CA GLY A 217 -15.21 0.04 -2.44
C GLY A 217 -15.18 -1.46 -2.73
N HIS A 218 -15.98 -2.22 -1.99
CA HIS A 218 -15.92 -3.68 -1.99
C HIS A 218 -14.53 -4.20 -1.64
N VAL A 219 -13.99 -3.65 -0.54
CA VAL A 219 -12.65 -3.96 -0.05
C VAL A 219 -12.73 -4.86 1.17
N ARG A 220 -12.00 -5.97 1.14
CA ARG A 220 -11.84 -6.89 2.26
C ARG A 220 -10.41 -6.80 2.80
N VAL A 221 -10.28 -6.55 4.09
CA VAL A 221 -8.98 -6.50 4.80
C VAL A 221 -9.02 -7.56 5.90
N PHE A 222 -8.31 -8.67 5.72
CA PHE A 222 -8.44 -9.80 6.64
C PHE A 222 -7.14 -10.59 6.85
N SER A 223 -7.05 -11.28 7.96
CA SER A 223 -5.90 -12.13 8.33
C SER A 223 -4.55 -11.41 8.26
N ASN A 224 -4.51 -10.08 8.41
CA ASN A 224 -3.27 -9.32 8.41
C ASN A 224 -2.72 -9.15 9.85
N HIS A 225 -1.40 -8.97 9.94
CA HIS A 225 -0.73 -8.56 11.16
C HIS A 225 -0.32 -7.08 11.05
N VAL A 226 -1.09 -6.20 11.70
CA VAL A 226 -0.95 -4.75 11.62
C VAL A 226 -0.49 -4.22 12.98
N HIS A 227 0.82 -3.93 13.12
CA HIS A 227 1.34 -3.65 14.45
C HIS A 227 2.46 -2.60 14.48
N HIS A 228 2.58 -1.93 15.62
CA HIS A 228 3.66 -0.96 15.89
C HIS A 228 3.79 0.16 14.84
N ASN A 229 2.72 0.54 14.15
CA ASN A 229 2.75 1.60 13.15
C ASN A 229 2.80 2.97 13.83
N ASN A 230 3.92 3.28 14.47
CA ASN A 230 4.12 4.45 15.31
C ASN A 230 5.22 5.39 14.80
N LEU A 231 5.67 5.21 13.55
CA LEU A 231 6.68 6.06 12.93
C LEU A 231 6.16 7.50 12.78
N PRO A 232 6.93 8.53 13.12
CA PRO A 232 6.56 9.90 12.83
C PRO A 232 6.26 10.10 11.35
N ASN A 233 5.15 10.78 11.02
CA ASN A 233 4.77 11.05 9.64
C ASN A 233 5.82 11.95 8.96
N PHE A 234 6.37 11.48 7.86
CA PHE A 234 7.38 12.18 7.08
C PHE A 234 6.95 12.48 5.65
N ALA A 235 5.65 12.32 5.33
CA ALA A 235 5.12 12.63 4.01
C ALA A 235 5.45 14.08 3.58
N PRO A 236 5.67 14.32 2.29
CA PRO A 236 5.76 15.66 1.73
C PRO A 236 4.52 16.49 2.08
N LYS A 237 4.71 17.80 2.23
CA LYS A 237 3.57 18.70 2.51
C LYS A 237 2.60 18.68 1.33
N GLY A 238 1.31 18.57 1.63
CA GLY A 238 0.24 18.59 0.65
C GLY A 238 -0.32 17.22 0.30
N ASN A 239 0.40 16.15 0.55
CA ASN A 239 -0.12 14.79 0.38
C ASN A 239 -1.18 14.49 1.43
N ILE A 240 -2.24 13.76 1.03
CA ILE A 240 -3.34 13.39 1.94
C ILE A 240 -2.86 12.50 3.08
N VAL A 241 -1.95 11.57 2.80
CA VAL A 241 -1.34 10.70 3.82
C VAL A 241 -0.54 11.47 4.88
N GLY A 242 -0.11 12.70 4.57
CA GLY A 242 0.49 13.61 5.56
C GLY A 242 -0.44 13.98 6.71
N LYS A 243 -1.75 13.75 6.56
CA LYS A 243 -2.76 13.94 7.60
C LYS A 243 -2.99 12.69 8.46
N VAL A 244 -2.49 11.52 8.03
CA VAL A 244 -2.60 10.28 8.79
C VAL A 244 -1.84 10.41 10.11
N PRO A 245 -2.51 10.19 11.24
CA PRO A 245 -1.86 10.24 12.54
C PRO A 245 -0.90 9.06 12.71
N LEU A 246 0.28 9.32 13.23
CA LEU A 246 1.15 8.24 13.66
C LEU A 246 0.45 7.36 14.71
N GLY A 247 0.67 6.07 14.67
CA GLY A 247 0.00 5.13 15.55
C GLY A 247 -1.37 4.69 15.05
N THR A 248 -1.61 4.79 13.75
CA THR A 248 -2.82 4.29 13.09
C THR A 248 -2.57 2.88 12.58
N GLY A 249 -3.37 1.90 13.01
CA GLY A 249 -3.31 0.52 12.46
C GLY A 249 -3.98 0.46 11.10
N LEU A 250 -5.31 0.57 11.08
CA LEU A 250 -6.12 0.66 9.88
C LEU A 250 -6.83 1.99 9.81
N MET A 251 -7.09 2.50 8.61
CA MET A 251 -7.91 3.68 8.41
C MET A 251 -8.79 3.53 7.18
N ILE A 252 -10.07 3.80 7.35
CA ILE A 252 -11.05 3.94 6.27
C ILE A 252 -11.36 5.42 6.13
N LEU A 253 -11.10 6.00 4.96
CA LEU A 253 -11.43 7.39 4.65
C LEU A 253 -12.46 7.44 3.52
N ALA A 254 -13.70 7.78 3.84
CA ALA A 254 -14.81 7.99 2.91
C ALA A 254 -15.09 6.82 1.93
N THR A 255 -14.51 5.66 2.16
CA THR A 255 -14.71 4.46 1.32
C THR A 255 -15.93 3.69 1.77
N ASN A 256 -16.64 3.09 0.82
CA ASN A 256 -17.87 2.34 1.06
C ASN A 256 -17.67 0.83 0.85
N ASN A 257 -18.55 0.03 1.47
CA ASN A 257 -18.51 -1.42 1.36
C ASN A 257 -17.13 -1.99 1.73
N VAL A 258 -16.70 -1.78 2.97
CA VAL A 258 -15.43 -2.28 3.51
C VAL A 258 -15.69 -3.29 4.62
N GLU A 259 -15.07 -4.45 4.51
CA GLU A 259 -15.10 -5.50 5.51
C GLU A 259 -13.71 -5.71 6.11
N ILE A 260 -13.60 -5.63 7.44
CA ILE A 260 -12.33 -5.80 8.18
C ILE A 260 -12.51 -6.92 9.19
N PHE A 261 -11.83 -8.06 9.01
CA PHE A 261 -12.02 -9.24 9.84
C PHE A 261 -10.77 -10.10 10.02
N ASP A 262 -10.74 -10.91 11.06
CA ASP A 262 -9.64 -11.84 11.37
C ASP A 262 -8.24 -11.21 11.44
N ASN A 263 -8.12 -9.88 11.59
CA ASN A 263 -6.82 -9.23 11.70
C ASN A 263 -6.30 -9.24 13.15
N ARG A 264 -4.97 -9.24 13.28
CA ARG A 264 -4.29 -8.92 14.54
C ARG A 264 -3.76 -7.49 14.48
N ILE A 265 -4.35 -6.61 15.30
CA ILE A 265 -4.10 -5.16 15.29
C ILE A 265 -3.48 -4.78 16.63
N ILE A 266 -2.14 -4.66 16.66
CA ILE A 266 -1.38 -4.66 17.91
C ILE A 266 -0.51 -3.42 18.03
N ASN A 267 -0.51 -2.78 19.20
CA ASN A 267 0.40 -1.69 19.59
C ASN A 267 0.43 -0.49 18.61
N ASN A 268 -0.70 -0.18 17.97
CA ASN A 268 -0.87 1.05 17.23
C ASN A 268 -1.40 2.13 18.20
N ARG A 269 -0.57 3.12 18.54
CA ARG A 269 -0.78 3.98 19.72
C ARG A 269 -1.88 5.01 19.60
N THR A 270 -2.37 5.33 18.41
CA THR A 270 -3.43 6.34 18.21
C THR A 270 -4.79 5.70 17.98
N ALA A 271 -4.88 4.76 17.06
CA ALA A 271 -6.10 3.99 16.79
C ALA A 271 -5.75 2.62 16.22
N GLY A 272 -6.40 1.56 16.67
CA GLY A 272 -6.34 0.27 16.01
C GLY A 272 -7.00 0.37 14.62
N THR A 273 -8.24 0.87 14.59
CA THR A 273 -8.99 1.16 13.35
C THR A 273 -9.64 2.54 13.46
N ALA A 274 -9.48 3.38 12.44
CA ALA A 274 -10.13 4.68 12.32
C ALA A 274 -11.12 4.67 11.14
N ILE A 275 -12.36 5.11 11.37
CA ILE A 275 -13.41 5.27 10.36
C ILE A 275 -13.68 6.75 10.26
N ILE A 276 -13.36 7.36 9.13
CA ILE A 276 -13.44 8.80 9.01
C ILE A 276 -14.04 9.25 7.68
N SER A 277 -14.78 10.34 7.72
CA SER A 277 -15.26 11.04 6.54
C SER A 277 -14.16 11.93 5.94
N TYR A 278 -14.29 12.29 4.69
CA TYR A 278 -13.36 13.23 4.05
C TYR A 278 -13.37 14.61 4.73
N TYR A 279 -14.48 15.01 5.35
CA TYR A 279 -14.60 16.30 6.05
C TYR A 279 -13.59 16.48 7.19
N ILE A 280 -13.13 15.40 7.81
CA ILE A 280 -12.10 15.50 8.87
C ILE A 280 -10.75 16.03 8.33
N THR A 281 -10.53 15.96 7.03
CA THR A 281 -9.32 16.47 6.39
C THR A 281 -9.26 17.99 6.36
N GLU A 282 -10.40 18.67 6.52
CA GLU A 282 -10.57 20.13 6.38
C GLU A 282 -10.19 20.63 4.95
N ILE A 283 -10.12 19.74 3.95
CA ILE A 283 -9.85 20.09 2.54
C ILE A 283 -11.20 20.35 1.84
N PRO A 284 -11.37 21.49 1.14
CA PRO A 284 -12.61 21.75 0.40
C PRO A 284 -12.89 20.71 -0.70
N ILE A 285 -14.10 20.21 -0.72
CA ILE A 285 -14.58 19.30 -1.78
C ILE A 285 -15.06 20.16 -2.96
N LYS A 286 -14.43 19.98 -4.12
CA LYS A 286 -14.82 20.67 -5.37
C LYS A 286 -15.58 19.74 -6.33
N ASP A 287 -15.45 18.44 -6.17
CA ASP A 287 -16.15 17.43 -6.99
C ASP A 287 -17.56 17.20 -6.44
N ASN A 288 -18.57 17.72 -7.10
CA ASN A 288 -19.97 17.56 -6.70
C ASN A 288 -20.49 16.12 -6.79
N SER A 289 -19.79 15.24 -7.49
CA SER A 289 -20.11 13.80 -7.60
C SER A 289 -19.47 12.93 -6.53
N TYR A 290 -18.58 13.51 -5.72
CA TYR A 290 -17.86 12.81 -4.68
C TYR A 290 -18.75 12.54 -3.45
N TYR A 291 -18.69 11.33 -2.91
CA TYR A 291 -19.39 10.94 -1.70
C TYR A 291 -18.40 10.90 -0.52
N PRO A 292 -18.44 11.86 0.39
CA PRO A 292 -17.38 12.07 1.39
C PRO A 292 -17.54 11.26 2.68
N PHE A 293 -18.48 10.33 2.75
CA PHE A 293 -18.79 9.60 3.98
C PHE A 293 -18.39 8.13 3.88
N PRO A 294 -17.83 7.52 4.95
CA PRO A 294 -17.70 6.07 5.04
C PRO A 294 -19.08 5.44 5.25
N ASP A 295 -19.39 4.41 4.48
CA ASP A 295 -20.70 3.78 4.50
C ASP A 295 -20.59 2.26 4.27
N HIS A 296 -21.53 1.45 4.82
CA HIS A 296 -21.51 -0.01 4.73
C HIS A 296 -20.17 -0.62 5.19
N ILE A 297 -19.74 -0.26 6.42
CA ILE A 297 -18.50 -0.75 7.02
C ILE A 297 -18.82 -1.89 7.98
N TYR A 298 -18.13 -3.02 7.83
CA TYR A 298 -18.28 -4.16 8.74
C TYR A 298 -16.92 -4.54 9.35
N ILE A 299 -16.81 -4.44 10.68
CA ILE A 299 -15.59 -4.75 11.44
C ILE A 299 -15.90 -5.86 12.43
N HIS A 300 -15.34 -7.05 12.21
CA HIS A 300 -15.67 -8.20 13.04
C HIS A 300 -14.51 -9.18 13.22
N ASP A 301 -14.57 -9.99 14.25
CA ASP A 301 -13.65 -11.08 14.54
C ASP A 301 -12.14 -10.70 14.55
N ASN A 302 -11.81 -9.41 14.73
CA ASN A 302 -10.44 -8.96 14.87
C ASN A 302 -9.95 -9.09 16.31
N VAL A 303 -8.64 -9.17 16.48
CA VAL A 303 -7.97 -9.10 17.79
C VAL A 303 -7.26 -7.77 17.92
N TYR A 304 -7.68 -6.97 18.89
CA TYR A 304 -7.04 -5.69 19.25
C TYR A 304 -6.23 -5.87 20.53
N GLU A 305 -4.98 -5.44 20.49
CA GLU A 305 -4.11 -5.41 21.68
C GLU A 305 -3.32 -4.10 21.68
N ARG A 306 -3.14 -3.49 22.86
CA ARG A 306 -2.30 -2.30 22.99
C ARG A 306 -1.81 -2.15 24.43
N GLU A 307 -0.52 -1.85 24.57
CA GLU A 307 0.03 -1.37 25.82
C GLU A 307 -0.61 -0.05 26.23
N LYS A 308 -0.81 0.14 27.54
CA LYS A 308 -1.43 1.37 28.08
C LYS A 308 -0.45 2.56 28.02
N GLU A 309 -0.17 3.02 26.82
CA GLU A 309 0.64 4.19 26.57
C GLU A 309 -0.21 5.37 26.05
N ARG A 310 0.25 6.58 26.34
CA ARG A 310 -0.39 7.78 25.77
C ARG A 310 -0.11 7.84 24.28
N THR A 311 -1.12 8.30 23.52
CA THR A 311 -0.87 8.62 22.10
C THR A 311 0.29 9.61 21.99
N THR A 312 1.24 9.29 21.10
CA THR A 312 2.41 10.14 20.85
C THR A 312 2.14 11.18 19.76
N MET A 313 0.92 11.23 19.25
CA MET A 313 0.50 12.15 18.19
C MET A 313 0.82 13.59 18.55
N LYS A 314 1.60 14.27 17.72
CA LYS A 314 1.95 15.70 17.84
C LYS A 314 0.94 16.56 17.06
N GLY A 315 1.03 17.86 17.23
CA GLY A 315 0.20 18.83 16.50
C GLY A 315 -1.22 19.03 17.06
N ARG A 316 -2.08 19.69 16.26
CA ARG A 316 -3.45 20.08 16.66
C ARG A 316 -4.30 18.86 17.01
N MET A 317 -4.29 17.83 16.16
CA MET A 317 -5.06 16.60 16.37
C MET A 317 -4.61 15.84 17.63
N GLY A 318 -3.30 15.72 17.87
CA GLY A 318 -2.80 15.08 19.09
C GLY A 318 -3.13 15.85 20.36
N LYS A 319 -3.10 17.19 20.32
CA LYS A 319 -3.59 18.03 21.42
C LYS A 319 -5.09 17.81 21.66
N MET A 320 -5.86 17.72 20.58
CA MET A 320 -7.30 17.46 20.64
C MET A 320 -7.59 16.11 21.28
N LEU A 321 -6.99 15.01 20.81
CA LEU A 321 -7.18 13.68 21.38
C LEU A 321 -6.78 13.60 22.85
N ARG A 322 -5.71 14.28 23.25
CA ARG A 322 -5.25 14.28 24.64
C ARG A 322 -6.07 15.18 25.56
N LEU A 323 -6.46 16.38 25.10
CA LEU A 323 -7.02 17.43 25.95
C LEU A 323 -8.54 17.56 25.79
N LYS A 324 -9.06 17.60 24.57
CA LYS A 324 -10.52 17.73 24.33
C LYS A 324 -11.23 16.39 24.50
N VAL A 325 -10.70 15.34 23.90
CA VAL A 325 -11.28 14.00 23.93
C VAL A 325 -10.94 13.26 25.21
N ARG A 326 -9.88 13.70 25.92
CA ARG A 326 -9.45 13.20 27.23
C ARG A 326 -9.22 11.69 27.30
N PHE A 327 -8.82 11.09 26.19
CA PHE A 327 -8.59 9.64 26.17
C PHE A 327 -7.39 9.22 27.03
N GLY A 328 -6.37 10.07 27.15
CA GLY A 328 -5.18 9.78 27.95
C GLY A 328 -4.50 8.48 27.50
N LYS A 329 -4.41 7.51 28.42
CA LYS A 329 -3.91 6.15 28.15
C LYS A 329 -5.01 5.19 27.66
N ASN A 330 -6.25 5.61 27.63
CA ASN A 330 -7.40 4.78 27.32
C ASN A 330 -8.03 5.16 25.96
N VAL A 331 -7.19 5.43 24.95
CA VAL A 331 -7.67 5.64 23.59
C VAL A 331 -8.36 4.38 23.10
N PRO A 332 -9.63 4.44 22.67
CA PRO A 332 -10.32 3.27 22.14
C PRO A 332 -9.62 2.66 20.93
N HIS A 333 -9.79 1.37 20.73
CA HIS A 333 -9.21 0.68 19.58
C HIS A 333 -9.83 1.11 18.26
N ILE A 334 -11.15 1.34 18.25
CA ILE A 334 -11.90 1.77 17.08
C ILE A 334 -12.37 3.20 17.30
N ILE A 335 -11.99 4.11 16.40
CA ILE A 335 -12.39 5.52 16.45
C ILE A 335 -13.22 5.85 15.21
N TYR A 336 -14.43 6.34 15.43
CA TYR A 336 -15.31 6.85 14.38
C TYR A 336 -15.46 8.37 14.54
N ASP A 337 -15.35 9.14 13.45
CA ASP A 337 -15.48 10.60 13.52
C ASP A 337 -16.92 11.09 13.79
N GLY A 338 -17.92 10.25 13.53
CA GLY A 338 -19.32 10.53 13.78
C GLY A 338 -19.95 11.48 12.78
N ILE A 339 -19.31 11.70 11.64
CA ILE A 339 -19.86 12.50 10.54
C ILE A 339 -20.58 11.54 9.58
N ILE A 340 -21.90 11.73 9.48
CA ILE A 340 -22.80 10.87 8.70
C ILE A 340 -23.48 11.66 7.60
N ASP A 341 -23.99 10.96 6.59
CA ASP A 341 -24.93 11.51 5.64
C ASP A 341 -26.33 11.52 6.26
N ASP A 342 -26.89 12.70 6.49
CA ASP A 342 -28.23 12.89 7.08
C ASP A 342 -29.35 12.27 6.22
N LYS A 343 -29.07 11.90 4.98
CA LYS A 343 -30.00 11.23 4.08
C LYS A 343 -30.09 9.72 4.31
N LEU A 344 -29.14 9.14 5.05
CA LEU A 344 -29.15 7.72 5.37
C LEU A 344 -30.19 7.40 6.47
N ALA A 345 -31.08 6.50 6.15
CA ALA A 345 -32.15 6.09 7.08
C ALA A 345 -31.66 5.25 8.26
N LYS A 346 -30.45 4.66 8.17
CA LYS A 346 -29.90 3.72 9.17
C LYS A 346 -28.39 3.86 9.28
N GLN A 347 -27.87 3.55 10.48
CA GLN A 347 -26.44 3.32 10.72
C GLN A 347 -25.94 2.16 9.83
N SER A 348 -24.92 2.43 9.06
CA SER A 348 -24.32 1.48 8.12
C SER A 348 -22.94 0.96 8.56
N ILE A 349 -22.52 1.32 9.78
CA ILE A 349 -21.26 0.85 10.39
C ILE A 349 -21.62 -0.19 11.45
N CYS A 350 -21.19 -1.44 11.21
CA CYS A 350 -21.41 -2.57 12.11
C CYS A 350 -20.08 -3.06 12.70
N ILE A 351 -20.08 -3.31 14.02
CA ILE A 351 -18.89 -3.74 14.77
C ILE A 351 -19.30 -4.89 15.69
N ARG A 352 -18.75 -6.08 15.48
CA ARG A 352 -19.12 -7.29 16.24
C ARG A 352 -17.93 -8.20 16.53
N ASN A 353 -18.05 -9.00 17.57
CA ASN A 353 -17.20 -10.15 17.88
C ASN A 353 -15.68 -9.87 17.91
N ASN A 354 -15.25 -8.62 17.99
CA ASN A 354 -13.82 -8.34 18.08
C ASN A 354 -13.33 -8.57 19.52
N LYS A 355 -12.17 -9.21 19.66
CA LYS A 355 -11.54 -9.36 20.96
C LYS A 355 -10.95 -8.04 21.42
N GLU A 356 -11.13 -7.67 22.70
CA GLU A 356 -10.69 -6.41 23.31
C GLU A 356 -11.24 -5.16 22.60
N GLN A 357 -12.41 -5.28 21.97
CA GLN A 357 -13.03 -4.15 21.26
C GLN A 357 -13.37 -3.00 22.21
N SER A 358 -13.04 -1.81 21.80
CA SER A 358 -13.48 -0.56 22.42
C SER A 358 -13.71 0.48 21.34
N VAL A 359 -14.81 1.21 21.40
CA VAL A 359 -15.24 2.15 20.36
C VAL A 359 -15.35 3.55 20.94
N ALA A 360 -15.04 4.55 20.15
CA ALA A 360 -15.48 5.93 20.41
C ALA A 360 -16.01 6.57 19.13
N ASN A 361 -17.24 7.02 19.17
CA ASN A 361 -17.76 8.03 18.26
C ASN A 361 -17.37 9.40 18.82
N ILE A 362 -16.42 10.06 18.15
CA ILE A 362 -15.84 11.31 18.63
C ILE A 362 -16.67 12.55 18.31
N LYS A 363 -17.79 12.40 17.56
CA LYS A 363 -18.73 13.49 17.24
C LYS A 363 -18.02 14.74 16.72
N ALA A 364 -17.22 14.58 15.67
CA ALA A 364 -16.40 15.65 15.11
C ALA A 364 -17.24 16.82 14.59
N ALA A 365 -18.42 16.55 14.02
CA ALA A 365 -19.40 17.57 13.61
C ALA A 365 -19.86 18.46 14.79
N ASP A 366 -19.96 17.89 15.99
CA ASP A 366 -20.35 18.61 17.22
C ASP A 366 -19.15 19.27 17.94
N ASN A 367 -18.03 19.46 17.25
CA ASN A 367 -16.78 19.93 17.85
C ASN A 367 -16.31 19.09 19.05
N PHE A 368 -16.50 17.77 19.00
CA PHE A 368 -16.11 16.77 20.00
C PHE A 368 -16.79 16.97 21.39
N LYS A 369 -18.01 17.51 21.42
CA LYS A 369 -18.70 17.81 22.70
C LYS A 369 -19.40 16.58 23.27
N ASN A 370 -19.97 15.74 22.45
CA ASN A 370 -20.84 14.62 22.86
C ASN A 370 -20.22 13.25 22.51
N ILE A 371 -18.95 13.05 22.87
CA ILE A 371 -18.24 11.80 22.59
C ILE A 371 -18.96 10.62 23.27
N SER A 372 -19.28 9.61 22.49
CA SER A 372 -19.88 8.38 22.98
C SER A 372 -18.92 7.20 22.88
N ARG A 373 -18.87 6.38 23.93
CA ARG A 373 -18.18 5.08 23.94
C ARG A 373 -19.18 3.92 23.92
N ASP A 374 -20.44 4.21 23.70
CA ASP A 374 -21.48 3.22 23.58
C ASP A 374 -21.33 2.47 22.24
N ILE A 375 -21.21 1.16 22.34
CA ILE A 375 -21.10 0.27 21.18
C ILE A 375 -22.47 -0.16 20.63
N THR A 376 -23.52 -0.02 21.41
CA THR A 376 -24.87 -0.48 21.05
C THR A 376 -25.33 -0.01 19.68
N PRO A 377 -25.09 1.25 19.25
CA PRO A 377 -25.48 1.68 17.92
C PRO A 377 -24.77 0.96 16.76
N PHE A 378 -23.65 0.30 17.04
CA PHE A 378 -22.84 -0.40 16.04
C PHE A 378 -23.06 -1.92 16.07
N ALA A 379 -23.89 -2.44 17.01
CA ALA A 379 -24.20 -3.86 17.14
C ALA A 379 -25.25 -4.29 16.11
N CYS A 380 -24.87 -4.32 14.84
CA CYS A 380 -25.73 -4.71 13.73
C CYS A 380 -25.09 -5.84 12.89
N ASP A 381 -25.88 -6.45 12.03
CA ASP A 381 -25.36 -7.38 11.03
C ASP A 381 -24.83 -6.59 9.84
N GLY A 382 -23.53 -6.67 9.63
CA GLY A 382 -22.85 -6.02 8.50
C GLY A 382 -23.01 -6.80 7.21
N VAL A 383 -22.64 -6.18 6.12
CA VAL A 383 -22.63 -6.79 4.79
C VAL A 383 -21.28 -7.44 4.54
N VAL A 384 -21.29 -8.77 4.40
CA VAL A 384 -20.10 -9.53 3.98
C VAL A 384 -19.81 -9.22 2.52
N GLN A 385 -18.58 -8.88 2.21
CA GLN A 385 -18.17 -8.57 0.85
C GLN A 385 -17.78 -9.84 0.08
N GLU A 386 -18.02 -9.84 -1.22
CA GLU A 386 -17.62 -10.95 -2.09
C GLU A 386 -16.11 -11.03 -2.27
N GLN A 387 -15.60 -12.25 -2.36
CA GLN A 387 -14.19 -12.50 -2.68
C GLN A 387 -13.85 -12.03 -4.08
N VAL A 388 -12.68 -11.42 -4.23
CA VAL A 388 -12.15 -11.04 -5.54
C VAL A 388 -11.93 -12.26 -6.42
N LYS A 389 -12.44 -12.19 -7.65
CA LYS A 389 -12.25 -13.23 -8.69
C LYS A 389 -11.59 -12.57 -9.89
N PHE A 390 -10.47 -13.11 -10.33
CA PHE A 390 -9.88 -12.69 -11.60
C PHE A 390 -10.66 -13.25 -12.78
N ALA A 391 -10.91 -12.41 -13.79
CA ALA A 391 -11.64 -12.82 -14.99
C ALA A 391 -10.81 -13.72 -15.92
N THR A 392 -9.48 -13.73 -15.78
CA THR A 392 -8.53 -14.55 -16.55
C THR A 392 -7.54 -15.21 -15.61
N ALA A 393 -6.92 -16.31 -16.06
CA ALA A 393 -6.02 -17.13 -15.26
C ALA A 393 -4.71 -16.40 -14.92
N VAL A 394 -4.77 -15.44 -14.01
CA VAL A 394 -3.60 -15.11 -13.20
C VAL A 394 -3.38 -16.35 -12.32
N PRO A 395 -2.25 -17.05 -12.39
CA PRO A 395 -2.03 -18.25 -11.58
C PRO A 395 -2.04 -17.87 -10.11
N VAL A 396 -3.19 -18.02 -9.47
CA VAL A 396 -3.34 -17.97 -8.02
C VAL A 396 -3.04 -19.39 -7.56
N GLU A 397 -1.78 -19.74 -7.35
CA GLU A 397 -1.43 -20.93 -6.60
C GLU A 397 -1.94 -20.73 -5.16
N ASN A 398 -2.81 -21.66 -4.73
CA ASN A 398 -3.41 -21.71 -3.40
C ASN A 398 -2.37 -21.99 -2.31
#